data_0174f46569caae4c900da294abee7612
#
_entry.id   0174f46569caae4c900da294abee7612
#
_cell.length_a   1.000
_cell.length_b   1.000
_cell.length_c   1.000
_cell.angle_alpha   90.00
_cell.angle_beta   90.00
_cell.angle_gamma   90.00
#
_symmetry.space_group_name_H-M   'P 1'
#
loop_
_entity.id
_entity.type
_entity.pdbx_description
1 polymer ?
#
loop_
_entity_poly.entity_id
_entity_poly.type
_entity_poly.pdbx_seq_one_letter_code
_entity_poly.pdbx_strand_id
1 'polypeptide(L)'
;METIRRHALFIIFLCGAVTLALLPQTAPYAVGMALILGAVVGNAAPSSVPSGLGKMRKLALNTAVVLFGFGLNIRQVIVVGGQGFWQTAVSLVVIISLGFFLLRFFRLERTTLKLVTFGTSICGGSAIAAVSSVMKAGDEQIGVSMGVVFLLNAVALVTFPLLAALTPLTPEQYGVWCALSIHDTSSVVGAAAVLGDASLRTATIMKLTRTLWITPIVFLISLRQGEKGKLSVPLFIVLFLLASLTASVLPFPQIFRTLASAGKVLMVVALYMVGFGLHRSVVKKAGAGGMLFGAFLWAASIVTGYLLASMS
;
A
#
# COMPACT_ATOMS: atom_id res chain seq x y z
N MET A 1 -8.96 -32.36 -11.25
CA MET A 1 -8.52 -31.72 -12.51
C MET A 1 -8.61 -30.19 -12.47
N GLU A 2 -9.66 -29.60 -12.00
CA GLU A 2 -9.86 -28.12 -11.97
C GLU A 2 -8.86 -27.39 -11.06
N THR A 3 -8.52 -27.97 -9.90
CA THR A 3 -7.52 -27.42 -8.97
C THR A 3 -6.11 -27.39 -9.58
N ILE A 4 -5.71 -28.44 -10.29
CA ILE A 4 -4.40 -28.53 -10.96
C ILE A 4 -4.31 -27.49 -12.09
N ARG A 5 -5.37 -27.34 -12.90
CA ARG A 5 -5.44 -26.33 -13.96
C ARG A 5 -5.27 -24.91 -13.42
N ARG A 6 -5.82 -24.63 -12.23
CA ARG A 6 -5.74 -23.32 -11.57
C ARG A 6 -4.33 -23.01 -11.08
N HIS A 7 -3.68 -23.95 -10.42
CA HIS A 7 -2.28 -23.78 -9.99
C HIS A 7 -1.36 -23.58 -11.20
N ALA A 8 -1.62 -24.30 -12.29
CA ALA A 8 -0.87 -24.14 -13.53
C ALA A 8 -1.05 -22.74 -14.14
N LEU A 9 -2.29 -22.24 -14.23
CA LEU A 9 -2.56 -20.89 -14.71
C LEU A 9 -1.91 -19.82 -13.82
N PHE A 10 -2.03 -19.95 -12.49
CA PHE A 10 -1.38 -19.04 -11.54
C PHE A 10 0.14 -18.99 -11.78
N ILE A 11 0.78 -20.14 -11.91
CA ILE A 11 2.23 -20.24 -12.12
C ILE A 11 2.64 -19.70 -13.50
N ILE A 12 1.92 -20.06 -14.57
CA ILE A 12 2.23 -19.62 -15.94
C ILE A 12 2.17 -18.08 -16.03
N PHE A 13 1.11 -17.46 -15.53
CA PHE A 13 0.97 -16.00 -15.57
C PHE A 13 1.92 -15.29 -14.61
N LEU A 14 2.26 -15.92 -13.47
CA LEU A 14 3.30 -15.42 -12.58
C LEU A 14 4.67 -15.42 -13.26
N CYS A 15 5.03 -16.52 -13.93
CA CYS A 15 6.26 -16.61 -14.71
C CYS A 15 6.27 -15.56 -15.83
N GLY A 16 5.16 -15.36 -16.53
CA GLY A 16 5.03 -14.31 -17.54
C GLY A 16 5.24 -12.89 -16.96
N ALA A 17 4.68 -12.60 -15.81
CA ALA A 17 4.87 -11.30 -15.13
C ALA A 17 6.34 -11.09 -14.71
N VAL A 18 7.00 -12.13 -14.20
CA VAL A 18 8.43 -12.08 -13.84
C VAL A 18 9.29 -11.91 -15.09
N THR A 19 8.99 -12.61 -16.17
CA THR A 19 9.72 -12.46 -17.46
C THR A 19 9.61 -11.03 -17.97
N LEU A 20 8.43 -10.42 -17.93
CA LEU A 20 8.22 -9.01 -18.30
C LEU A 20 9.03 -8.05 -17.40
N ALA A 21 9.18 -8.36 -16.11
CA ALA A 21 9.98 -7.56 -15.19
C ALA A 21 11.49 -7.61 -15.46
N LEU A 22 11.95 -8.71 -16.07
CA LEU A 22 13.37 -8.91 -16.42
C LEU A 22 13.74 -8.28 -17.77
N LEU A 23 12.76 -7.96 -18.62
CA LEU A 23 12.99 -7.30 -19.90
C LEU A 23 13.14 -5.78 -19.71
N PRO A 24 14.26 -5.14 -20.15
CA PRO A 24 14.50 -3.71 -19.92
C PRO A 24 13.39 -2.80 -20.45
N GLN A 25 12.78 -3.17 -21.57
CA GLN A 25 11.73 -2.37 -22.26
C GLN A 25 10.39 -2.38 -21.50
N THR A 26 10.07 -3.45 -20.78
CA THR A 26 8.79 -3.64 -20.09
C THR A 26 8.88 -3.44 -18.58
N ALA A 27 10.09 -3.42 -18.04
CA ALA A 27 10.34 -3.30 -16.60
C ALA A 27 9.58 -2.14 -15.91
N PRO A 28 9.44 -0.93 -16.49
CA PRO A 28 8.67 0.15 -15.87
C PRO A 28 7.18 -0.18 -15.71
N TYR A 29 6.62 -0.96 -16.63
CA TYR A 29 5.19 -1.32 -16.64
C TYR A 29 4.89 -2.66 -15.96
N ALA A 30 5.92 -3.47 -15.71
CA ALA A 30 5.80 -4.84 -15.20
C ALA A 30 5.00 -4.91 -13.89
N VAL A 31 5.17 -3.92 -13.03
CA VAL A 31 4.50 -3.82 -11.73
C VAL A 31 2.99 -3.65 -11.90
N GLY A 32 2.56 -2.71 -12.75
CA GLY A 32 1.13 -2.49 -13.06
C GLY A 32 0.51 -3.66 -13.83
N MET A 33 1.23 -4.19 -14.81
CA MET A 33 0.80 -5.35 -15.60
C MET A 33 0.62 -6.60 -14.72
N ALA A 34 1.54 -6.86 -13.81
CA ALA A 34 1.46 -7.99 -12.89
C ALA A 34 0.19 -7.94 -12.03
N LEU A 35 -0.19 -6.77 -11.54
CA LEU A 35 -1.42 -6.61 -10.78
C LEU A 35 -2.66 -6.86 -11.63
N ILE A 36 -2.72 -6.29 -12.83
CA ILE A 36 -3.86 -6.47 -13.75
C ILE A 36 -3.98 -7.95 -14.13
N LEU A 37 -2.86 -8.59 -14.52
CA LEU A 37 -2.83 -10.01 -14.82
C LEU A 37 -3.27 -10.86 -13.63
N GLY A 38 -2.78 -10.54 -12.43
CA GLY A 38 -3.24 -11.18 -11.20
C GLY A 38 -4.74 -11.06 -11.00
N ALA A 39 -5.31 -9.86 -11.19
CA ALA A 39 -6.75 -9.62 -11.05
C ALA A 39 -7.58 -10.37 -12.09
N VAL A 40 -7.12 -10.41 -13.35
CA VAL A 40 -7.79 -11.17 -14.43
C VAL A 40 -7.79 -12.66 -14.10
N VAL A 41 -6.63 -13.22 -13.75
CA VAL A 41 -6.50 -14.65 -13.43
C VAL A 41 -7.29 -15.01 -12.17
N GLY A 42 -7.24 -14.17 -11.13
CA GLY A 42 -7.99 -14.36 -9.89
C GLY A 42 -9.50 -14.39 -10.10
N ASN A 43 -10.04 -13.56 -11.02
CA ASN A 43 -11.47 -13.54 -11.32
C ASN A 43 -11.90 -14.58 -12.39
N ALA A 44 -10.98 -15.02 -13.26
CA ALA A 44 -11.22 -16.09 -14.21
C ALA A 44 -11.22 -17.48 -13.55
N ALA A 45 -10.55 -17.62 -12.40
CA ALA A 45 -10.49 -18.88 -11.64
C ALA A 45 -11.39 -18.78 -10.39
N PRO A 46 -12.67 -19.17 -10.47
CA PRO A 46 -13.61 -18.95 -9.37
C PRO A 46 -13.26 -19.79 -8.13
N SER A 47 -13.46 -19.16 -6.98
CA SER A 47 -13.81 -19.67 -5.64
C SER A 47 -12.77 -20.25 -4.70
N SER A 48 -11.49 -20.40 -4.95
CA SER A 48 -10.56 -20.76 -3.88
C SER A 48 -9.22 -20.03 -3.97
N VAL A 49 -9.12 -18.92 -3.24
CA VAL A 49 -7.83 -18.32 -2.91
C VAL A 49 -7.02 -19.37 -2.15
N PRO A 50 -5.79 -19.74 -2.58
CA PRO A 50 -4.97 -20.71 -1.87
C PRO A 50 -4.84 -20.32 -0.39
N SER A 51 -5.06 -21.28 0.50
CA SER A 51 -4.84 -21.08 1.93
C SER A 51 -3.38 -20.65 2.15
N GLY A 52 -3.18 -19.47 2.73
CA GLY A 52 -1.83 -18.91 2.93
C GLY A 52 -1.38 -17.84 1.92
N LEU A 53 -2.10 -17.61 0.80
CA LEU A 53 -1.74 -16.56 -0.17
C LEU A 53 -1.58 -15.19 0.51
N GLY A 54 -2.41 -14.84 1.48
CA GLY A 54 -2.32 -13.60 2.22
C GLY A 54 -1.01 -13.46 3.03
N LYS A 55 -0.54 -14.56 3.64
CA LYS A 55 0.75 -14.59 4.35
C LYS A 55 1.92 -14.49 3.38
N MET A 56 1.89 -15.25 2.29
CA MET A 56 2.92 -15.21 1.25
C MET A 56 3.03 -13.84 0.60
N ARG A 57 1.90 -13.22 0.26
CA ARG A 57 1.83 -11.86 -0.29
C ARG A 57 2.47 -10.84 0.65
N LYS A 58 2.10 -10.88 1.95
CA LYS A 58 2.65 -9.97 2.97
C LYS A 58 4.16 -10.17 3.12
N LEU A 59 4.63 -11.42 3.16
CA LEU A 59 6.05 -11.75 3.26
C LEU A 59 6.80 -11.25 2.02
N ALA A 60 6.32 -11.57 0.81
CA ALA A 60 6.94 -11.15 -0.45
C ALA A 60 7.03 -9.62 -0.53
N LEU A 61 5.96 -8.89 -0.19
CA LEU A 61 5.94 -7.44 -0.19
C LEU A 61 6.95 -6.85 0.80
N ASN A 62 6.94 -7.32 2.05
CA ASN A 62 7.85 -6.81 3.08
C ASN A 62 9.32 -7.07 2.70
N THR A 63 9.62 -8.27 2.19
CA THR A 63 10.96 -8.63 1.71
C THR A 63 11.37 -7.78 0.51
N ALA A 64 10.46 -7.56 -0.45
CA ALA A 64 10.72 -6.70 -1.61
C ALA A 64 11.07 -5.27 -1.17
N VAL A 65 10.33 -4.70 -0.21
CA VAL A 65 10.62 -3.36 0.34
C VAL A 65 11.97 -3.32 1.04
N VAL A 66 12.32 -4.33 1.85
CA VAL A 66 13.62 -4.41 2.51
C VAL A 66 14.75 -4.47 1.49
N LEU A 67 14.64 -5.34 0.49
CA LEU A 67 15.64 -5.47 -0.59
C LEU A 67 15.76 -4.17 -1.40
N PHE A 68 14.65 -3.48 -1.65
CA PHE A 68 14.66 -2.18 -2.31
C PHE A 68 15.46 -1.13 -1.51
N GLY A 69 15.49 -1.23 -0.18
CA GLY A 69 16.30 -0.39 0.71
C GLY A 69 17.78 -0.38 0.36
N PHE A 70 18.35 -1.49 -0.14
CA PHE A 70 19.73 -1.56 -0.60
C PHE A 70 20.02 -0.68 -1.84
N GLY A 71 19.00 -0.26 -2.57
CA GLY A 71 19.12 0.69 -3.69
C GLY A 71 19.02 2.16 -3.30
N LEU A 72 18.88 2.47 -2.00
CA LEU A 72 18.66 3.83 -1.49
C LEU A 72 19.81 4.33 -0.64
N ASN A 73 20.12 5.63 -0.76
CA ASN A 73 21.05 6.29 0.13
C ASN A 73 20.33 6.71 1.43
N ILE A 74 20.91 6.40 2.59
CA ILE A 74 20.32 6.72 3.88
C ILE A 74 20.07 8.23 4.07
N ARG A 75 20.90 9.10 3.50
CA ARG A 75 20.66 10.55 3.52
C ARG A 75 19.36 10.92 2.80
N GLN A 76 19.08 10.31 1.63
CA GLN A 76 17.83 10.53 0.92
C GLN A 76 16.63 10.05 1.76
N VAL A 77 16.77 8.89 2.42
CA VAL A 77 15.72 8.35 3.30
C VAL A 77 15.44 9.31 4.45
N ILE A 78 16.45 9.90 5.07
CA ILE A 78 16.30 10.85 6.18
C ILE A 78 15.67 12.16 5.69
N VAL A 79 16.12 12.73 4.58
CA VAL A 79 15.61 14.00 4.05
C VAL A 79 14.17 13.86 3.61
N VAL A 80 13.89 12.90 2.74
CA VAL A 80 12.52 12.67 2.23
C VAL A 80 11.59 12.21 3.37
N GLY A 81 12.07 11.36 4.27
CA GLY A 81 11.32 10.90 5.44
C GLY A 81 11.00 12.04 6.42
N GLY A 82 11.94 12.95 6.65
CA GLY A 82 11.74 14.12 7.51
C GLY A 82 10.70 15.09 6.94
N GLN A 83 10.82 15.45 5.67
CA GLN A 83 9.81 16.26 4.97
C GLN A 83 8.46 15.52 4.94
N GLY A 84 8.50 14.24 4.63
CA GLY A 84 7.33 13.38 4.59
C GLY A 84 6.63 13.22 5.93
N PHE A 85 7.34 13.33 7.05
CA PHE A 85 6.74 13.24 8.37
C PHE A 85 5.68 14.35 8.58
N TRP A 86 6.03 15.60 8.23
CA TRP A 86 5.09 16.72 8.33
C TRP A 86 3.91 16.56 7.35
N GLN A 87 4.18 16.26 6.08
CA GLN A 87 3.14 16.08 5.07
C GLN A 87 2.17 14.95 5.43
N THR A 88 2.71 13.83 5.93
CA THR A 88 1.89 12.71 6.39
C THR A 88 1.09 13.06 7.64
N ALA A 89 1.64 13.83 8.58
CA ALA A 89 0.94 14.32 9.77
C ALA A 89 -0.27 15.18 9.38
N VAL A 90 -0.08 16.18 8.51
CA VAL A 90 -1.16 17.05 8.03
C VAL A 90 -2.24 16.23 7.31
N SER A 91 -1.86 15.40 6.35
CA SER A 91 -2.80 14.52 5.64
C SER A 91 -3.60 13.64 6.62
N LEU A 92 -2.93 13.07 7.61
CA LEU A 92 -3.55 12.21 8.61
C LEU A 92 -4.58 12.97 9.46
N VAL A 93 -4.23 14.17 9.97
CA VAL A 93 -5.14 15.00 10.74
C VAL A 93 -6.37 15.39 9.92
N VAL A 94 -6.18 15.81 8.66
CA VAL A 94 -7.29 16.17 7.75
C VAL A 94 -8.22 14.97 7.53
N ILE A 95 -7.70 13.80 7.17
CA ILE A 95 -8.53 12.64 6.86
C ILE A 95 -9.21 12.08 8.12
N ILE A 96 -8.53 12.02 9.25
CA ILE A 96 -9.15 11.59 10.52
C ILE A 96 -10.25 12.56 10.93
N SER A 97 -9.99 13.86 10.92
CA SER A 97 -10.98 14.88 11.28
C SER A 97 -12.21 14.82 10.39
N LEU A 98 -12.00 14.72 9.07
CA LEU A 98 -13.08 14.54 8.10
C LEU A 98 -13.86 13.24 8.33
N GLY A 99 -13.15 12.12 8.56
CA GLY A 99 -13.78 10.85 8.84
C GLY A 99 -14.67 10.89 10.07
N PHE A 100 -14.18 11.45 11.18
CA PHE A 100 -14.99 11.63 12.39
C PHE A 100 -16.15 12.60 12.19
N PHE A 101 -15.98 13.65 11.39
CA PHE A 101 -17.05 14.55 11.00
C PHE A 101 -18.14 13.83 10.21
N LEU A 102 -17.77 13.03 9.23
CA LEU A 102 -18.70 12.29 8.37
C LEU A 102 -19.45 11.16 9.09
N LEU A 103 -18.95 10.64 10.24
CA LEU A 103 -19.65 9.59 11.01
C LEU A 103 -21.12 9.93 11.35
N ARG A 104 -21.46 11.22 11.43
CA ARG A 104 -22.81 11.69 11.75
C ARG A 104 -23.79 11.57 10.59
N PHE A 105 -23.31 11.51 9.37
CA PHE A 105 -24.13 11.51 8.15
C PHE A 105 -24.37 10.11 7.59
N PHE A 106 -23.55 9.13 7.97
CA PHE A 106 -23.63 7.77 7.45
C PHE A 106 -24.29 6.84 8.48
N ARG A 107 -25.34 6.11 8.03
CA ARG A 107 -26.09 5.14 8.85
C ARG A 107 -25.46 3.74 8.79
N LEU A 108 -24.16 3.66 9.08
CA LEU A 108 -23.41 2.43 9.17
C LEU A 108 -22.85 2.28 10.58
N GLU A 109 -22.45 1.07 10.89
CA GLU A 109 -21.85 0.79 12.19
C GLU A 109 -20.59 1.65 12.41
N ARG A 110 -20.56 2.37 13.52
CA ARG A 110 -19.50 3.35 13.83
C ARG A 110 -18.10 2.74 13.87
N THR A 111 -17.98 1.46 14.28
CA THR A 111 -16.69 0.77 14.30
C THR A 111 -16.15 0.56 12.90
N THR A 112 -16.98 0.11 11.97
CA THR A 112 -16.64 -0.03 10.54
C THR A 112 -16.17 1.29 9.94
N LEU A 113 -16.93 2.39 10.16
CA LEU A 113 -16.57 3.71 9.64
C LEU A 113 -15.26 4.23 10.22
N LYS A 114 -15.00 4.02 11.52
CA LYS A 114 -13.71 4.37 12.15
C LYS A 114 -12.55 3.54 11.56
N LEU A 115 -12.74 2.25 11.34
CA LEU A 115 -11.72 1.41 10.72
C LEU A 115 -11.40 1.85 9.28
N VAL A 116 -12.42 2.21 8.48
CA VAL A 116 -12.20 2.80 7.14
C VAL A 116 -11.47 4.12 7.24
N THR A 117 -11.80 4.98 8.21
CA THR A 117 -11.11 6.25 8.45
C THR A 117 -9.63 6.04 8.75
N PHE A 118 -9.28 5.17 9.70
CA PHE A 118 -7.88 4.88 10.02
C PHE A 118 -7.15 4.16 8.89
N GLY A 119 -7.85 3.28 8.17
CA GLY A 119 -7.31 2.64 6.97
C GLY A 119 -6.93 3.66 5.91
N THR A 120 -7.83 4.60 5.59
CA THR A 120 -7.60 5.65 4.60
C THR A 120 -6.52 6.64 5.04
N SER A 121 -6.49 6.99 6.32
CA SER A 121 -5.54 7.99 6.83
C SER A 121 -4.10 7.49 6.97
N ILE A 122 -3.85 6.17 7.09
CA ILE A 122 -2.51 5.65 7.36
C ILE A 122 -2.01 4.78 6.18
N CYS A 123 -2.26 3.46 6.25
CA CYS A 123 -1.70 2.51 5.27
C CYS A 123 -2.66 1.36 4.93
N GLY A 124 -3.94 1.64 4.89
CA GLY A 124 -4.94 0.67 4.45
C GLY A 124 -5.12 -0.50 5.40
N GLY A 125 -5.01 -1.70 4.87
CA GLY A 125 -5.29 -2.94 5.60
C GLY A 125 -4.42 -3.15 6.85
N SER A 126 -3.16 -2.70 6.85
CA SER A 126 -2.28 -2.82 8.03
C SER A 126 -2.77 -1.95 9.20
N ALA A 127 -3.25 -0.74 8.90
CA ALA A 127 -3.83 0.15 9.90
C ALA A 127 -5.16 -0.42 10.42
N ILE A 128 -6.03 -0.95 9.54
CA ILE A 128 -7.27 -1.61 9.94
C ILE A 128 -6.97 -2.78 10.88
N ALA A 129 -6.03 -3.66 10.53
CA ALA A 129 -5.66 -4.80 11.35
C ALA A 129 -5.13 -4.41 12.74
N ALA A 130 -4.28 -3.37 12.81
CA ALA A 130 -3.73 -2.89 14.07
C ALA A 130 -4.79 -2.21 14.95
N VAL A 131 -5.60 -1.32 14.36
CA VAL A 131 -6.64 -0.59 15.09
C VAL A 131 -7.79 -1.49 15.49
N SER A 132 -8.18 -2.46 14.65
CA SER A 132 -9.26 -3.42 14.96
C SER A 132 -8.98 -4.26 16.19
N SER A 133 -7.71 -4.66 16.39
CA SER A 133 -7.31 -5.45 17.57
C SER A 133 -7.53 -4.67 18.87
N VAL A 134 -7.21 -3.38 18.88
CA VAL A 134 -7.39 -2.51 20.04
C VAL A 134 -8.86 -2.16 20.23
N MET A 135 -9.59 -1.87 19.15
CA MET A 135 -11.01 -1.56 19.19
C MET A 135 -11.91 -2.78 19.43
N LYS A 136 -11.33 -4.00 19.52
CA LYS A 136 -12.07 -5.27 19.65
C LYS A 136 -13.15 -5.44 18.60
N ALA A 137 -12.82 -5.05 17.34
CA ALA A 137 -13.75 -5.12 16.24
C ALA A 137 -14.00 -6.56 15.79
N GLY A 138 -15.24 -6.87 15.43
CA GLY A 138 -15.63 -8.18 14.92
C GLY A 138 -15.15 -8.44 13.49
N ASP A 139 -15.11 -9.70 13.09
CA ASP A 139 -14.61 -10.12 11.77
C ASP A 139 -15.39 -9.51 10.61
N GLU A 140 -16.70 -9.27 10.77
CA GLU A 140 -17.53 -8.62 9.75
C GLU A 140 -17.10 -7.17 9.54
N GLN A 141 -16.91 -6.41 10.62
CA GLN A 141 -16.47 -5.02 10.59
C GLN A 141 -15.10 -4.88 9.93
N ILE A 142 -14.18 -5.76 10.29
CA ILE A 142 -12.84 -5.84 9.69
C ILE A 142 -12.95 -6.17 8.20
N GLY A 143 -13.76 -7.18 7.86
CA GLY A 143 -13.95 -7.63 6.49
C GLY A 143 -14.54 -6.56 5.58
N VAL A 144 -15.57 -5.84 6.02
CA VAL A 144 -16.17 -4.71 5.28
C VAL A 144 -15.17 -3.59 5.11
N SER A 145 -14.49 -3.18 6.17
CA SER A 145 -13.51 -2.09 6.13
C SER A 145 -12.34 -2.39 5.20
N MET A 146 -11.81 -3.61 5.25
CA MET A 146 -10.76 -4.06 4.32
C MET A 146 -11.27 -4.10 2.88
N GLY A 147 -12.51 -4.56 2.68
CA GLY A 147 -13.13 -4.60 1.36
C GLY A 147 -13.22 -3.22 0.71
N VAL A 148 -13.67 -2.20 1.45
CA VAL A 148 -13.71 -0.81 0.99
C VAL A 148 -12.32 -0.32 0.57
N VAL A 149 -11.34 -0.46 1.46
CA VAL A 149 -10.00 0.04 1.23
C VAL A 149 -9.30 -0.67 0.06
N PHE A 150 -9.45 -2.00 -0.06
CA PHE A 150 -8.84 -2.75 -1.15
C PHE A 150 -9.47 -2.44 -2.51
N LEU A 151 -10.78 -2.20 -2.53
CA LEU A 151 -11.44 -1.82 -3.78
C LEU A 151 -11.00 -0.43 -4.24
N LEU A 152 -10.93 0.55 -3.33
CA LEU A 152 -10.42 1.88 -3.64
C LEU A 152 -8.95 1.84 -4.06
N ASN A 153 -8.14 0.95 -3.50
CA ASN A 153 -6.77 0.71 -3.95
C ASN A 153 -6.70 0.19 -5.39
N ALA A 154 -7.58 -0.74 -5.75
CA ALA A 154 -7.62 -1.27 -7.10
C ALA A 154 -7.99 -0.17 -8.12
N VAL A 155 -8.93 0.70 -7.76
CA VAL A 155 -9.27 1.88 -8.57
C VAL A 155 -8.09 2.84 -8.64
N ALA A 156 -7.45 3.17 -7.50
CA ALA A 156 -6.31 4.07 -7.44
C ALA A 156 -5.16 3.61 -8.33
N LEU A 157 -4.87 2.31 -8.35
CA LEU A 157 -3.77 1.76 -9.13
C LEU A 157 -3.94 1.90 -10.64
N VAL A 158 -5.18 1.97 -11.11
CA VAL A 158 -5.49 2.23 -12.53
C VAL A 158 -5.58 3.74 -12.80
N THR A 159 -6.17 4.50 -11.88
CA THR A 159 -6.44 5.93 -12.12
C THR A 159 -5.20 6.80 -11.93
N PHE A 160 -4.33 6.51 -10.97
CA PHE A 160 -3.16 7.36 -10.71
C PHE A 160 -2.17 7.42 -11.88
N PRO A 161 -1.80 6.31 -12.55
CA PRO A 161 -1.00 6.38 -13.77
C PRO A 161 -1.61 7.24 -14.87
N LEU A 162 -2.94 7.22 -15.02
CA LEU A 162 -3.64 8.08 -15.98
C LEU A 162 -3.60 9.55 -15.56
N LEU A 163 -3.80 9.83 -14.28
CA LEU A 163 -3.71 11.17 -13.72
C LEU A 163 -2.30 11.77 -13.79
N ALA A 164 -1.25 10.94 -13.75
CA ALA A 164 0.13 11.37 -13.89
C ALA A 164 0.36 12.21 -15.16
N ALA A 165 -0.23 11.77 -16.28
CA ALA A 165 -0.11 12.46 -17.57
C ALA A 165 -0.89 13.80 -17.62
N LEU A 166 -1.82 14.03 -16.69
CA LEU A 166 -2.70 15.20 -16.65
C LEU A 166 -2.25 16.26 -15.64
N THR A 167 -1.21 15.97 -14.85
CA THR A 167 -0.73 16.87 -13.79
C THR A 167 0.69 17.35 -14.07
N PRO A 168 1.02 18.63 -13.76
CA PRO A 168 2.36 19.18 -13.96
C PRO A 168 3.31 18.84 -12.81
N LEU A 169 3.14 17.68 -12.18
CA LEU A 169 3.97 17.24 -11.06
C LEU A 169 5.29 16.64 -11.55
N THR A 170 6.38 16.95 -10.83
CA THR A 170 7.65 16.23 -11.03
C THR A 170 7.51 14.77 -10.61
N PRO A 171 8.40 13.86 -11.04
CA PRO A 171 8.35 12.46 -10.59
C PRO A 171 8.37 12.32 -9.06
N GLU A 172 9.15 13.13 -8.36
CA GLU A 172 9.23 13.14 -6.89
C GLU A 172 7.90 13.59 -6.28
N GLN A 173 7.33 14.69 -6.77
CA GLN A 173 6.03 15.20 -6.33
C GLN A 173 4.91 14.19 -6.58
N TYR A 174 4.91 13.55 -7.74
CA TYR A 174 3.97 12.48 -8.02
C TYR A 174 4.12 11.30 -7.06
N GLY A 175 5.36 10.96 -6.69
CA GLY A 175 5.64 9.96 -5.64
C GLY A 175 5.04 10.32 -4.29
N VAL A 176 5.15 11.59 -3.87
CA VAL A 176 4.51 12.14 -2.67
C VAL A 176 2.98 12.00 -2.78
N TRP A 177 2.41 12.43 -3.90
CA TRP A 177 0.96 12.35 -4.14
C TRP A 177 0.44 10.92 -4.07
N CYS A 178 1.09 9.96 -4.71
CA CYS A 178 0.77 8.55 -4.61
C CYS A 178 0.78 8.05 -3.15
N ALA A 179 1.84 8.38 -2.41
CA ALA A 179 2.00 7.93 -1.02
C ALA A 179 0.93 8.47 -0.08
N LEU A 180 0.50 9.73 -0.28
CA LEU A 180 -0.51 10.39 0.54
C LEU A 180 -1.94 9.99 0.17
N SER A 181 -2.19 9.61 -1.09
CA SER A 181 -3.54 9.40 -1.60
C SER A 181 -3.93 7.93 -1.73
N ILE A 182 -3.00 7.04 -2.05
CA ILE A 182 -3.26 5.61 -2.20
C ILE A 182 -3.09 4.92 -0.84
N HIS A 183 -4.01 4.03 -0.48
CA HIS A 183 -4.07 3.47 0.87
C HIS A 183 -2.92 2.49 1.17
N ASP A 184 -2.72 1.49 0.32
CA ASP A 184 -1.79 0.39 0.57
C ASP A 184 -0.41 0.62 -0.06
N THR A 185 0.64 0.14 0.62
CA THR A 185 2.03 0.29 0.17
C THR A 185 2.30 -0.34 -1.19
N SER A 186 1.71 -1.53 -1.47
CA SER A 186 1.90 -2.21 -2.76
C SER A 186 1.32 -1.41 -3.91
N SER A 187 0.13 -0.85 -3.73
CA SER A 187 -0.54 -0.02 -4.74
C SER A 187 0.18 1.31 -4.96
N VAL A 188 0.74 1.91 -3.89
CA VAL A 188 1.60 3.10 -4.00
C VAL A 188 2.81 2.83 -4.88
N VAL A 189 3.53 1.75 -4.59
CA VAL A 189 4.72 1.36 -5.34
C VAL A 189 4.36 1.07 -6.81
N GLY A 190 3.25 0.38 -7.04
CA GLY A 190 2.75 0.09 -8.39
C GLY A 190 2.42 1.34 -9.19
N ALA A 191 1.69 2.28 -8.60
CA ALA A 191 1.33 3.52 -9.26
C ALA A 191 2.55 4.44 -9.50
N ALA A 192 3.44 4.56 -8.50
CA ALA A 192 4.60 5.42 -8.58
C ALA A 192 5.66 4.93 -9.57
N ALA A 193 5.79 3.61 -9.77
CA ALA A 193 6.75 3.02 -10.70
C ALA A 193 6.58 3.48 -12.15
N VAL A 194 5.39 3.93 -12.55
CA VAL A 194 5.08 4.41 -13.91
C VAL A 194 5.90 5.65 -14.28
N LEU A 195 6.20 6.55 -13.33
CA LEU A 195 7.05 7.72 -13.55
C LEU A 195 8.53 7.48 -13.19
N GLY A 196 8.93 6.22 -13.09
CA GLY A 196 10.33 5.83 -12.96
C GLY A 196 10.85 5.79 -11.52
N ASP A 197 12.17 5.60 -11.41
CA ASP A 197 12.84 5.32 -10.15
C ASP A 197 12.77 6.47 -9.13
N ALA A 198 12.76 7.73 -9.56
CA ALA A 198 12.67 8.88 -8.66
C ALA A 198 11.32 8.90 -7.93
N SER A 199 10.22 8.76 -8.67
CA SER A 199 8.88 8.63 -8.12
C SER A 199 8.76 7.43 -7.19
N LEU A 200 9.23 6.26 -7.62
CA LEU A 200 9.19 5.03 -6.85
C LEU A 200 9.91 5.15 -5.50
N ARG A 201 11.11 5.74 -5.49
CA ARG A 201 11.90 5.96 -4.26
C ARG A 201 11.17 6.87 -3.29
N THR A 202 10.75 8.05 -3.77
CA THR A 202 10.04 9.03 -2.95
C THR A 202 8.75 8.45 -2.39
N ALA A 203 7.94 7.82 -3.23
CA ALA A 203 6.69 7.19 -2.82
C ALA A 203 6.90 6.11 -1.75
N THR A 204 7.94 5.29 -1.91
CA THR A 204 8.25 4.22 -0.94
C THR A 204 8.63 4.81 0.42
N ILE A 205 9.57 5.77 0.45
CA ILE A 205 10.02 6.41 1.70
C ILE A 205 8.83 7.10 2.38
N MET A 206 8.08 7.91 1.65
CA MET A 206 6.91 8.62 2.14
C MET A 206 5.85 7.67 2.73
N LYS A 207 5.60 6.55 2.05
CA LYS A 207 4.64 5.54 2.52
C LYS A 207 5.10 4.83 3.78
N LEU A 208 6.39 4.53 3.90
CA LEU A 208 6.96 3.96 5.12
C LEU A 208 6.88 4.95 6.28
N THR A 209 7.18 6.23 6.05
CA THR A 209 7.01 7.31 7.03
C THR A 209 5.55 7.39 7.51
N ARG A 210 4.58 7.34 6.58
CA ARG A 210 3.16 7.33 6.93
C ARG A 210 2.77 6.08 7.74
N THR A 211 3.36 4.94 7.46
CA THR A 211 3.07 3.69 8.20
C THR A 211 3.52 3.76 9.65
N LEU A 212 4.55 4.55 9.99
CA LEU A 212 4.98 4.76 11.38
C LEU A 212 3.88 5.34 12.26
N TRP A 213 2.92 6.08 11.69
CA TRP A 213 1.79 6.64 12.42
C TRP A 213 0.83 5.58 13.00
N ILE A 214 0.90 4.32 12.56
CA ILE A 214 0.14 3.23 13.20
C ILE A 214 0.43 3.19 14.70
N THR A 215 1.71 3.27 15.06
CA THR A 215 2.18 3.09 16.44
C THR A 215 1.59 4.14 17.40
N PRO A 216 1.76 5.47 17.17
CA PRO A 216 1.18 6.47 18.06
C PRO A 216 -0.35 6.46 18.07
N ILE A 217 -0.99 6.15 16.95
CA ILE A 217 -2.47 6.11 16.88
C ILE A 217 -3.01 4.92 17.68
N VAL A 218 -2.46 3.73 17.48
CA VAL A 218 -2.85 2.54 18.26
C VAL A 218 -2.61 2.77 19.74
N PHE A 219 -1.49 3.39 20.11
CA PHE A 219 -1.19 3.74 21.49
C PHE A 219 -2.23 4.71 22.09
N LEU A 220 -2.59 5.78 21.37
CA LEU A 220 -3.60 6.73 21.82
C LEU A 220 -4.99 6.10 21.98
N ILE A 221 -5.37 5.19 21.06
CA ILE A 221 -6.64 4.44 21.16
C ILE A 221 -6.61 3.50 22.38
N SER A 222 -5.50 2.80 22.62
CA SER A 222 -5.31 1.91 23.78
C SER A 222 -5.45 2.64 25.08
N LEU A 223 -4.82 3.82 25.22
CA LEU A 223 -4.93 4.65 26.42
C LEU A 223 -6.39 5.03 26.72
N ARG A 224 -7.16 5.38 25.68
CA ARG A 224 -8.59 5.74 25.87
C ARG A 224 -9.46 4.54 26.27
N GLN A 225 -9.00 3.33 26.03
CA GLN A 225 -9.71 2.09 26.42
C GLN A 225 -9.21 1.51 27.74
N GLY A 226 -8.26 2.17 28.43
CA GLY A 226 -7.69 1.71 29.69
C GLY A 226 -6.74 0.51 29.54
N GLU A 227 -6.30 0.21 28.31
CA GLU A 227 -5.34 -0.88 28.05
C GLU A 227 -3.90 -0.33 27.99
N LYS A 228 -2.94 -1.13 28.49
CA LYS A 228 -1.50 -0.79 28.33
C LYS A 228 -1.10 -1.05 26.87
N GLY A 229 -1.09 0.00 26.04
CA GLY A 229 -0.66 -0.09 24.65
C GLY A 229 0.82 -0.47 24.52
N LYS A 230 1.13 -1.43 23.65
CA LYS A 230 2.52 -1.74 23.28
C LYS A 230 2.90 -0.93 22.04
N LEU A 231 3.97 -0.13 22.16
CA LEU A 231 4.60 0.50 21.02
C LEU A 231 5.32 -0.58 20.20
N SER A 232 4.89 -0.78 18.96
CA SER A 232 5.49 -1.76 18.06
C SER A 232 5.73 -1.14 16.68
N VAL A 233 6.99 -0.99 16.33
CA VAL A 233 7.39 -0.59 14.97
C VAL A 233 7.42 -1.85 14.09
N PRO A 234 6.81 -1.82 12.90
CA PRO A 234 6.87 -2.96 11.98
C PRO A 234 8.33 -3.31 11.61
N LEU A 235 8.72 -4.56 11.85
CA LEU A 235 10.10 -5.04 11.67
C LEU A 235 10.65 -4.75 10.27
N PHE A 236 9.83 -4.86 9.23
CA PHE A 236 10.28 -4.62 7.84
C PHE A 236 10.74 -3.17 7.60
N ILE A 237 10.22 -2.18 8.36
CA ILE A 237 10.68 -0.79 8.29
C ILE A 237 12.08 -0.66 8.90
N VAL A 238 12.32 -1.29 10.04
CA VAL A 238 13.64 -1.32 10.67
C VAL A 238 14.65 -1.98 9.73
N LEU A 239 14.30 -3.12 9.15
CA LEU A 239 15.15 -3.83 8.19
C LEU A 239 15.42 -3.01 6.92
N PHE A 240 14.42 -2.26 6.42
CA PHE A 240 14.59 -1.34 5.29
C PHE A 240 15.61 -0.24 5.61
N LEU A 241 15.52 0.38 6.79
CA LEU A 241 16.47 1.40 7.22
C LEU A 241 17.90 0.83 7.38
N LEU A 242 18.01 -0.36 7.96
CA LEU A 242 19.29 -1.06 8.08
C LEU A 242 19.87 -1.41 6.70
N ALA A 243 19.06 -1.87 5.76
CA ALA A 243 19.48 -2.15 4.39
C ALA A 243 20.01 -0.89 3.69
N SER A 244 19.31 0.24 3.81
CA SER A 244 19.74 1.53 3.26
C SER A 244 21.01 2.05 3.92
N LEU A 245 21.13 1.91 5.25
CA LEU A 245 22.34 2.26 5.99
C LEU A 245 23.53 1.41 5.54
N THR A 246 23.36 0.09 5.49
CA THR A 246 24.39 -0.87 5.06
C THR A 246 24.89 -0.54 3.65
N ALA A 247 23.97 -0.26 2.71
CA ALA A 247 24.31 0.10 1.34
C ALA A 247 25.02 1.46 1.22
N SER A 248 24.82 2.35 2.22
CA SER A 248 25.46 3.66 2.23
C SER A 248 26.87 3.65 2.85
N VAL A 249 27.16 2.66 3.69
CA VAL A 249 28.43 2.58 4.45
C VAL A 249 29.40 1.59 3.81
N LEU A 250 28.91 0.44 3.32
CA LEU A 250 29.79 -0.62 2.83
C LEU A 250 30.10 -0.47 1.33
N PRO A 251 31.36 -0.74 0.90
CA PRO A 251 31.82 -0.53 -0.48
C PRO A 251 31.50 -1.73 -1.41
N PHE A 252 30.25 -2.24 -1.40
CA PHE A 252 29.83 -3.36 -2.25
C PHE A 252 28.69 -2.98 -3.22
N PRO A 253 28.86 -1.97 -4.09
CA PRO A 253 27.76 -1.42 -4.90
C PRO A 253 27.13 -2.44 -5.85
N GLN A 254 27.88 -3.40 -6.35
CA GLN A 254 27.35 -4.43 -7.26
C GLN A 254 26.39 -5.38 -6.53
N ILE A 255 26.77 -5.84 -5.32
CA ILE A 255 25.91 -6.71 -4.50
C ILE A 255 24.62 -5.96 -4.15
N PHE A 256 24.70 -4.71 -3.74
CA PHE A 256 23.52 -3.93 -3.36
C PHE A 256 22.61 -3.64 -4.56
N ARG A 257 23.14 -3.38 -5.75
CA ARG A 257 22.36 -3.26 -6.97
C ARG A 257 21.63 -4.55 -7.31
N THR A 258 22.29 -5.70 -7.17
CA THR A 258 21.66 -7.01 -7.41
C THR A 258 20.52 -7.26 -6.41
N LEU A 259 20.75 -6.98 -5.11
CA LEU A 259 19.71 -7.11 -4.08
C LEU A 259 18.52 -6.18 -4.35
N ALA A 260 18.78 -4.91 -4.70
CA ALA A 260 17.72 -3.96 -5.05
C ALA A 260 16.93 -4.40 -6.29
N SER A 261 17.60 -4.95 -7.30
CA SER A 261 16.95 -5.51 -8.51
C SER A 261 16.10 -6.73 -8.18
N ALA A 262 16.60 -7.62 -7.32
CA ALA A 262 15.82 -8.75 -6.81
C ALA A 262 14.58 -8.27 -6.04
N GLY A 263 14.70 -7.17 -5.29
CA GLY A 263 13.58 -6.49 -4.64
C GLY A 263 12.52 -6.02 -5.63
N LYS A 264 12.92 -5.43 -6.76
CA LYS A 264 11.97 -5.01 -7.82
C LYS A 264 11.23 -6.22 -8.42
N VAL A 265 11.92 -7.31 -8.72
CA VAL A 265 11.30 -8.54 -9.24
C VAL A 265 10.33 -9.15 -8.21
N LEU A 266 10.75 -9.22 -6.95
CA LEU A 266 9.88 -9.72 -5.88
C LEU A 266 8.65 -8.84 -5.66
N MET A 267 8.75 -7.53 -5.92
CA MET A 267 7.62 -6.60 -5.92
C MET A 267 6.59 -6.96 -6.99
N VAL A 268 7.04 -7.30 -8.20
CA VAL A 268 6.16 -7.78 -9.29
C VAL A 268 5.40 -9.03 -8.86
N VAL A 269 6.10 -9.99 -8.24
CA VAL A 269 5.48 -11.21 -7.69
C VAL A 269 4.44 -10.87 -6.62
N ALA A 270 4.80 -9.98 -5.68
CA ALA A 270 3.89 -9.56 -4.62
C ALA A 270 2.63 -8.88 -5.18
N LEU A 271 2.78 -8.01 -6.19
CA LEU A 271 1.65 -7.30 -6.80
C LEU A 271 0.77 -8.22 -7.67
N TYR A 272 1.35 -9.20 -8.34
CA TYR A 272 0.56 -10.26 -8.97
C TYR A 272 -0.32 -10.99 -7.94
N MET A 273 0.24 -11.35 -6.77
CA MET A 273 -0.53 -11.97 -5.69
C MET A 273 -1.59 -11.03 -5.10
N VAL A 274 -1.34 -9.72 -5.06
CA VAL A 274 -2.35 -8.71 -4.66
C VAL A 274 -3.51 -8.72 -5.64
N GLY A 275 -3.21 -8.62 -6.94
CA GLY A 275 -4.22 -8.65 -8.00
C GLY A 275 -5.04 -9.94 -7.95
N PHE A 276 -4.39 -11.09 -7.84
CA PHE A 276 -5.05 -12.38 -7.72
C PHE A 276 -6.05 -12.45 -6.55
N GLY A 277 -5.78 -11.75 -5.45
CA GLY A 277 -6.67 -11.65 -4.30
C GLY A 277 -7.87 -10.69 -4.48
N LEU A 278 -7.95 -9.93 -5.57
CA LEU A 278 -9.03 -8.98 -5.84
C LEU A 278 -10.24 -9.68 -6.47
N HIS A 279 -11.06 -10.31 -5.62
CA HIS A 279 -12.28 -11.00 -6.05
C HIS A 279 -13.53 -10.12 -5.99
N ARG A 280 -14.49 -10.38 -6.89
CA ARG A 280 -15.83 -9.74 -6.89
C ARG A 280 -16.57 -9.87 -5.56
N SER A 281 -16.31 -10.93 -4.78
CA SER A 281 -16.90 -11.12 -3.45
C SER A 281 -16.50 -10.03 -2.44
N VAL A 282 -15.30 -9.46 -2.57
CA VAL A 282 -14.82 -8.35 -1.72
C VAL A 282 -15.65 -7.10 -1.98
N VAL A 283 -16.00 -6.84 -3.26
CA VAL A 283 -16.86 -5.72 -3.68
C VAL A 283 -18.25 -5.82 -3.06
N LYS A 284 -18.83 -7.02 -3.08
CA LYS A 284 -20.19 -7.24 -2.53
C LYS A 284 -20.25 -7.04 -1.02
N LYS A 285 -19.20 -7.41 -0.28
CA LYS A 285 -19.13 -7.26 1.19
C LYS A 285 -19.00 -5.80 1.65
N ALA A 286 -18.37 -4.95 0.84
CA ALA A 286 -18.15 -3.54 1.20
C ALA A 286 -19.45 -2.72 1.37
N GLY A 287 -20.52 -3.11 0.65
CA GLY A 287 -21.81 -2.41 0.67
C GLY A 287 -21.74 -0.97 0.13
N ALA A 288 -22.85 -0.45 -0.39
CA ALA A 288 -22.89 0.87 -1.02
C ALA A 288 -22.53 2.00 -0.05
N GLY A 289 -23.01 1.96 1.19
CA GLY A 289 -22.74 3.00 2.18
C GLY A 289 -21.28 3.05 2.62
N GLY A 290 -20.63 1.89 2.82
CA GLY A 290 -19.22 1.81 3.15
C GLY A 290 -18.32 2.30 2.01
N MET A 291 -18.68 1.93 0.78
CA MET A 291 -17.99 2.39 -0.42
C MET A 291 -18.11 3.91 -0.60
N LEU A 292 -19.29 4.48 -0.42
CA LEU A 292 -19.51 5.91 -0.53
C LEU A 292 -18.73 6.68 0.52
N PHE A 293 -18.75 6.23 1.79
CA PHE A 293 -17.97 6.81 2.87
C PHE A 293 -16.46 6.77 2.57
N GLY A 294 -15.95 5.60 2.16
CA GLY A 294 -14.55 5.44 1.78
C GLY A 294 -14.16 6.31 0.58
N ALA A 295 -15.04 6.43 -0.42
CA ALA A 295 -14.82 7.26 -1.61
C ALA A 295 -14.72 8.75 -1.25
N PHE A 296 -15.54 9.27 -0.34
CA PHE A 296 -15.42 10.65 0.15
C PHE A 296 -14.07 10.90 0.85
N LEU A 297 -13.65 9.99 1.72
CA LEU A 297 -12.36 10.11 2.39
C LEU A 297 -11.21 10.00 1.40
N TRP A 298 -11.34 9.12 0.42
CA TRP A 298 -10.33 8.96 -0.62
C TRP A 298 -10.23 10.18 -1.53
N ALA A 299 -11.36 10.76 -1.95
CA ALA A 299 -11.37 12.02 -2.70
C ALA A 299 -10.68 13.15 -1.93
N ALA A 300 -10.97 13.28 -0.63
CA ALA A 300 -10.28 14.24 0.24
C ALA A 300 -8.77 13.94 0.33
N SER A 301 -8.39 12.66 0.39
CA SER A 301 -6.98 12.24 0.39
C SER A 301 -6.27 12.57 -0.93
N ILE A 302 -6.94 12.42 -2.07
CA ILE A 302 -6.43 12.81 -3.39
C ILE A 302 -6.15 14.31 -3.44
N VAL A 303 -7.12 15.13 -3.04
CA VAL A 303 -6.99 16.59 -3.06
C VAL A 303 -5.91 17.06 -2.08
N THR A 304 -5.98 16.61 -0.83
CA THR A 304 -4.98 16.97 0.19
C THR A 304 -3.57 16.51 -0.21
N GLY A 305 -3.47 15.29 -0.75
CA GLY A 305 -2.21 14.73 -1.22
C GLY A 305 -1.63 15.52 -2.40
N TYR A 306 -2.45 15.95 -3.35
CA TYR A 306 -2.04 16.78 -4.47
C TYR A 306 -1.50 18.15 -4.00
N LEU A 307 -2.25 18.83 -3.13
CA LEU A 307 -1.84 20.13 -2.59
C LEU A 307 -0.51 20.04 -1.82
N LEU A 308 -0.34 19.01 -0.98
CA LEU A 308 0.90 18.82 -0.23
C LEU A 308 2.07 18.42 -1.16
N ALA A 309 1.81 17.66 -2.20
CA ALA A 309 2.83 17.27 -3.17
C ALA A 309 3.28 18.45 -4.06
N SER A 310 2.36 19.34 -4.46
CA SER A 310 2.70 20.52 -5.27
C SER A 310 3.52 21.57 -4.51
N MET A 311 3.55 21.50 -3.17
CA MET A 311 4.31 22.39 -2.29
C MET A 311 5.69 21.83 -1.90
N SER A 312 6.07 20.64 -2.39
CA SER A 312 7.31 19.94 -2.03
C SER A 312 8.43 20.09 -3.06
#